data_5d36e4d05bb2e728122402d8b4d108f7
#
_entry.id   5d36e4d05bb2e728122402d8b4d108f7
#
_cell.length_a   1.000
_cell.length_b   1.000
_cell.length_c   1.000
_cell.angle_alpha   90.00
_cell.angle_beta   90.00
_cell.angle_gamma   90.00
#
_symmetry.space_group_name_H-M   'P 1'
#
loop_
_entity.id
_entity.type
_entity.pdbx_description
1 polymer ?
#
loop_
_entity_poly.entity_id
_entity_poly.type
_entity_poly.pdbx_seq_one_letter_code
_entity_poly.pdbx_strand_id
1 'polypeptide(L)' 'MIEIPVEGIATDAAHSTKNKITEFQGIDLRTGKRIFYQNLGNKTVNIGEFLGVVEAAKYIIENDYSPRIIY' A
#
# COMPACT_ATOMS: atom_id res chain seq x y z
N MET A 1 -22.18 7.73 9.82
CA MET A 1 -20.97 8.48 9.39
C MET A 1 -19.80 7.52 9.31
N ILE A 2 -19.04 7.61 8.25
CA ILE A 2 -17.85 6.78 8.08
C ILE A 2 -16.65 7.59 8.56
N GLU A 3 -15.91 7.04 9.51
CA GLU A 3 -14.64 7.64 9.92
C GLU A 3 -13.57 7.34 8.90
N ILE A 4 -12.82 8.37 8.52
CA ILE A 4 -11.67 8.22 7.65
C ILE A 4 -10.45 8.12 8.55
N PRO A 5 -9.64 7.04 8.45
CA PRO A 5 -8.43 6.95 9.26
C PRO A 5 -7.45 8.06 8.90
N VAL A 6 -6.84 8.67 9.92
CA VAL A 6 -5.89 9.78 9.76
C VAL A 6 -4.46 9.37 10.06
N GLU A 7 -4.26 8.19 10.60
CA GLU A 7 -2.95 7.64 10.97
C GLU A 7 -2.83 6.20 10.52
N GLY A 8 -1.62 5.78 10.21
CA GLY A 8 -1.32 4.46 9.74
C GLY A 8 -0.88 4.47 8.28
N ILE A 9 -0.72 3.28 7.72
CA ILE A 9 -0.33 3.09 6.33
C ILE A 9 -1.51 2.50 5.58
N ALA A 10 -1.96 3.17 4.54
CA ALA A 10 -2.98 2.62 3.64
C ALA A 10 -2.30 1.98 2.45
N THR A 11 -2.69 0.76 2.12
CA THR A 11 -2.18 0.08 0.93
C THR A 11 -3.28 -0.06 -0.10
N ASP A 12 -2.90 -0.03 -1.36
CA ASP A 12 -3.84 -0.17 -2.46
C ASP A 12 -3.15 -0.90 -3.62
N ALA A 13 -3.89 -1.76 -4.30
CA ALA A 13 -3.41 -2.49 -5.45
C ALA A 13 -4.44 -2.39 -6.57
N ALA A 14 -3.96 -2.30 -7.79
CA ALA A 14 -4.81 -2.22 -8.97
C ALA A 14 -4.24 -3.06 -10.10
N HIS A 15 -5.13 -3.63 -10.92
CA HIS A 15 -4.76 -4.39 -12.11
C HIS A 15 -5.46 -3.79 -13.31
N SER A 16 -4.70 -3.48 -14.36
CA SER A 16 -5.24 -3.05 -15.63
C SER A 16 -5.19 -4.20 -16.63
N THR A 17 -6.35 -4.72 -17.03
CA THR A 17 -6.42 -5.78 -18.03
C THR A 17 -5.98 -5.28 -19.40
N LYS A 18 -6.25 -4.03 -19.70
CA LYS A 18 -5.88 -3.40 -20.97
C LYS A 18 -4.36 -3.31 -21.13
N ASN A 19 -3.67 -2.88 -20.09
CA ASN A 19 -2.21 -2.68 -20.12
C ASN A 19 -1.42 -3.85 -19.55
N LYS A 20 -2.13 -4.84 -18.98
CA LYS A 20 -1.52 -6.03 -18.36
C LYS A 20 -0.51 -5.63 -17.29
N ILE A 21 -0.91 -4.70 -16.43
CA ILE A 21 -0.08 -4.15 -15.37
C ILE A 21 -0.78 -4.34 -14.03
N THR A 22 -0.04 -4.82 -13.04
CA THR A 22 -0.47 -4.85 -11.65
C THR A 22 0.44 -3.93 -10.86
N GLU A 23 -0.15 -3.01 -10.13
CA GLU A 23 0.58 -2.00 -9.36
C GLU A 23 0.12 -2.05 -7.92
N PHE A 24 1.01 -1.68 -7.00
CA PHE A 24 0.60 -1.43 -5.62
C PHE A 24 1.34 -0.23 -5.05
N GLN A 25 0.74 0.38 -4.04
CA GLN A 25 1.30 1.55 -3.39
C GLN A 25 0.93 1.59 -1.92
N GLY A 26 1.68 2.37 -1.17
CA GLY A 26 1.39 2.67 0.22
C GLY A 26 1.40 4.16 0.45
N ILE A 27 0.49 4.62 1.30
CA ILE A 27 0.35 6.03 1.64
C ILE A 27 0.42 6.17 3.15
N ASP A 28 1.29 7.08 3.61
CA ASP A 28 1.32 7.49 5.00
C ASP A 28 0.15 8.45 5.23
N LEU A 29 -0.85 8.00 5.98
CA LEU A 29 -2.07 8.79 6.20
C LEU A 29 -1.84 10.06 7.01
N ARG A 30 -0.77 10.11 7.83
CA ARG A 30 -0.45 11.33 8.59
C ARG A 30 -0.01 12.47 7.69
N THR A 31 0.70 12.16 6.63
CA THR A 31 1.27 13.17 5.73
C THR A 31 0.57 13.25 4.39
N GLY A 32 -0.20 12.19 4.04
CA GLY A 32 -0.80 12.05 2.73
C GLY A 32 0.19 11.69 1.63
N LYS A 33 1.44 11.37 1.98
CA LYS A 33 2.48 11.07 0.99
C LYS A 33 2.52 9.61 0.64
N ARG A 34 2.74 9.32 -0.64
CA ARG A 34 3.02 7.97 -1.11
C ARG A 34 4.44 7.60 -0.69
N ILE A 35 4.55 6.51 0.11
CA ILE A 35 5.83 6.07 0.68
C ILE A 35 6.44 4.92 -0.09
N PHE A 36 5.65 4.19 -0.88
CA PHE A 36 6.18 3.21 -1.81
C PHE A 36 5.21 3.00 -2.97
N TYR A 37 5.76 2.57 -4.08
CA TYR A 37 5.01 2.22 -5.28
C TYR A 37 5.81 1.18 -6.06
N GLN A 38 5.12 0.19 -6.62
CA GLN A 38 5.77 -0.79 -7.47
C GLN A 38 4.83 -1.27 -8.56
N ASN A 39 5.38 -1.42 -9.76
CA ASN A 39 4.72 -2.05 -10.90
C ASN A 39 5.27 -3.47 -11.02
N LEU A 40 4.40 -4.47 -10.89
CA LEU A 40 4.78 -5.88 -10.91
C LEU A 40 4.70 -6.49 -12.32
N GLY A 41 4.28 -5.71 -13.32
CA GLY A 41 3.97 -6.24 -14.63
C GLY A 41 2.67 -7.03 -14.60
N ASN A 42 2.59 -8.09 -15.38
CA ASN A 42 1.35 -8.86 -15.54
C ASN A 42 1.20 -9.90 -14.42
N LYS A 43 0.70 -9.46 -13.28
CA LYS A 43 0.40 -10.31 -12.11
C LYS A 43 -1.05 -10.13 -11.70
N THR A 44 -1.51 -10.92 -10.74
CA THR A 44 -2.87 -10.77 -10.20
C THR A 44 -2.93 -9.64 -9.19
N VAL A 45 -4.12 -9.05 -9.02
CA VAL A 45 -4.33 -8.01 -8.01
C VAL A 45 -4.09 -8.56 -6.59
N ASN A 46 -4.38 -9.85 -6.35
CA ASN A 46 -4.15 -10.49 -5.05
C ASN A 46 -2.66 -10.49 -4.67
N ILE A 47 -1.78 -10.72 -5.65
CA ILE A 47 -0.33 -10.62 -5.42
C ILE A 47 0.05 -9.19 -5.07
N GLY A 48 -0.50 -8.20 -5.78
CA GLY A 48 -0.28 -6.79 -5.48
C GLY A 48 -0.72 -6.42 -4.07
N GLU A 49 -1.90 -6.86 -3.66
CA GLU A 49 -2.42 -6.62 -2.32
C GLU A 49 -1.51 -7.22 -1.24
N PHE A 50 -1.10 -8.48 -1.44
CA PHE A 50 -0.20 -9.15 -0.50
C PHE A 50 1.15 -8.44 -0.39
N LEU A 51 1.77 -8.11 -1.50
CA LEU A 51 3.07 -7.44 -1.50
C LEU A 51 2.97 -6.03 -0.93
N GLY A 52 1.85 -5.35 -1.16
CA GLY A 52 1.60 -4.03 -0.55
C GLY A 52 1.63 -4.09 0.97
N VAL A 53 0.97 -5.10 1.55
CA VAL A 53 0.98 -5.30 3.01
C VAL A 53 2.39 -5.62 3.51
N VAL A 54 3.12 -6.47 2.79
CA VAL A 54 4.52 -6.81 3.14
C VAL A 54 5.39 -5.55 3.14
N GLU A 55 5.30 -4.72 2.12
CA GLU A 55 6.07 -3.48 2.05
C GLU A 55 5.69 -2.49 3.14
N ALA A 56 4.38 -2.40 3.47
CA ALA A 56 3.92 -1.56 4.58
C ALA A 56 4.50 -2.03 5.91
N ALA A 57 4.51 -3.34 6.15
CA ALA A 57 5.10 -3.91 7.37
C ALA A 57 6.60 -3.61 7.47
N LYS A 58 7.32 -3.75 6.37
CA LYS A 58 8.75 -3.40 6.31
C LYS A 58 8.97 -1.93 6.63
N TYR A 59 8.17 -1.05 6.05
CA TYR A 59 8.28 0.38 6.28
C TYR A 59 8.07 0.72 7.75
N ILE A 60 7.05 0.13 8.38
CA ILE A 60 6.76 0.34 9.79
C ILE A 60 7.95 -0.07 10.66
N ILE A 61 8.54 -1.23 10.38
CA ILE A 61 9.68 -1.74 11.15
C ILE A 61 10.93 -0.88 10.93
N GLU A 62 11.25 -0.58 9.67
CA GLU A 62 12.47 0.16 9.32
C GLU A 62 12.47 1.59 9.83
N ASN A 63 11.29 2.21 9.91
CA ASN A 63 11.13 3.61 10.31
C ASN A 63 10.61 3.77 11.73
N ASP A 64 10.44 2.66 12.45
CA ASP A 64 9.82 2.66 13.79
C ASP A 64 8.52 3.49 13.80
N TYR A 65 7.72 3.26 12.78
CA TYR A 65 6.50 4.04 12.54
C TYR A 65 5.41 3.66 13.54
N SER A 66 4.71 4.67 14.04
CA SER A 66 3.59 4.50 14.96
C SER A 66 2.42 5.37 14.49
N PRO A 67 1.16 4.89 14.53
CA PRO A 67 0.74 3.56 14.99
C PRO A 67 1.09 2.45 13.98
N ARG A 68 1.22 1.22 14.47
CA ARG A 68 1.55 0.06 13.62
C ARG A 68 0.27 -0.53 13.04
N ILE A 69 -0.38 0.22 12.19
CA ILE A 69 -1.67 -0.11 11.58
C ILE A 69 -1.55 -0.04 10.07
N ILE A 70 -2.01 -1.09 9.40
CA ILE A 70 -2.07 -1.16 7.94
C ILE A 70 -3.53 -1.31 7.53
N TYR A 71 -3.98 -0.45 6.65
CA TYR A 71 -5.33 -0.47 6.11
C TYR A 71 -5.37 -1.05 4.71
#